data_55a2b009b51f790e8c478fce5d48e610
#
_entry.id   55a2b009b51f790e8c478fce5d48e610
#
_cell.length_a   1.000
_cell.length_b   1.000
_cell.length_c   1.000
_cell.angle_alpha   90.00
_cell.angle_beta   90.00
_cell.angle_gamma   90.00
#
_symmetry.space_group_name_H-M   'P 1'
#
loop_
_entity.id
_entity.type
_entity.pdbx_description
1 polymer ?
#
loop_
_entity_poly.entity_id
_entity_poly.type
_entity_poly.pdbx_seq_one_letter_code
_entity_poly.pdbx_strand_id
1 'polypeptide(L)'
;KVAERALASYRGKEEAWMEDRCRGWFRDYVLPHVTDSGREAVRRHRDAGDVLVIVTGATRYAAEPLARELGIEHVVCTELDVDSSGRFTGKLKPPMCYGKGKITRTARLAAEHGFQLERSCFYSDSITDRPLREHVDEPIVVNPDARLRRLANQRGWRVERW
;
A
#
# COMPACT_ATOMS: atom_id res chain seq x y z
N LYS A 1 3.23 -12.03 17.16
CA LYS A 1 2.38 -12.12 18.40
C LYS A 1 1.33 -11.01 18.51
N VAL A 2 1.67 -9.71 18.32
CA VAL A 2 0.66 -8.61 18.40
C VAL A 2 -0.30 -8.66 17.21
N ALA A 3 0.23 -8.76 15.99
CA ALA A 3 -0.58 -8.88 14.78
C ALA A 3 -1.49 -10.13 14.81
N GLU A 4 -1.00 -11.26 15.27
CA GLU A 4 -1.79 -12.51 15.38
C GLU A 4 -2.96 -12.36 16.36
N ARG A 5 -2.75 -11.67 17.49
CA ARG A 5 -3.85 -11.39 18.45
C ARG A 5 -4.90 -10.45 17.85
N ALA A 6 -4.47 -9.40 17.15
CA ALA A 6 -5.39 -8.50 16.47
C ALA A 6 -6.21 -9.24 15.39
N LEU A 7 -5.57 -10.10 14.62
CA LEU A 7 -6.25 -10.91 13.60
C LEU A 7 -7.23 -11.92 14.19
N ALA A 8 -6.87 -12.53 15.33
CA ALA A 8 -7.76 -13.47 16.03
C ALA A 8 -9.08 -12.83 16.44
N SER A 9 -9.11 -11.51 16.71
CA SER A 9 -10.34 -10.78 17.06
C SER A 9 -11.34 -10.65 15.90
N TYR A 10 -10.91 -10.88 14.67
CA TYR A 10 -11.78 -10.88 13.49
C TYR A 10 -12.36 -12.26 13.17
N ARG A 11 -11.86 -13.33 13.78
CA ARG A 11 -12.34 -14.70 13.52
C ARG A 11 -13.86 -14.79 13.61
N GLY A 12 -14.48 -15.38 12.59
CA GLY A 12 -15.93 -15.58 12.49
C GLY A 12 -16.75 -14.36 12.11
N LYS A 13 -16.14 -13.16 12.03
CA LYS A 13 -16.83 -11.98 11.50
C LYS A 13 -16.96 -12.10 10.00
N GLU A 14 -18.05 -11.56 9.47
CA GLU A 14 -18.30 -11.51 8.02
C GLU A 14 -17.40 -10.51 7.32
N GLU A 15 -16.93 -10.85 6.15
CA GLU A 15 -16.12 -9.98 5.31
C GLU A 15 -16.85 -8.66 4.99
N ALA A 16 -18.14 -8.74 4.65
CA ALA A 16 -18.99 -7.58 4.36
C ALA A 16 -19.04 -6.57 5.52
N TRP A 17 -18.99 -7.04 6.76
CA TRP A 17 -18.92 -6.18 7.95
C TRP A 17 -17.64 -5.32 7.95
N MET A 18 -16.50 -5.91 7.56
CA MET A 18 -15.23 -5.18 7.48
C MET A 18 -15.24 -4.17 6.33
N GLU A 19 -15.79 -4.56 5.18
CA GLU A 19 -15.93 -3.68 4.00
C GLU A 19 -16.73 -2.43 4.33
N ASP A 20 -17.88 -2.59 4.98
CA ASP A 20 -18.74 -1.47 5.34
C ASP A 20 -18.06 -0.51 6.33
N ARG A 21 -17.43 -1.06 7.37
CA ARG A 21 -16.68 -0.25 8.34
C ARG A 21 -15.52 0.50 7.71
N CYS A 22 -14.74 -0.14 6.84
CA CYS A 22 -13.62 0.51 6.18
C CYS A 22 -14.09 1.56 5.17
N ARG A 23 -15.23 1.38 4.51
CA ARG A 23 -15.85 2.37 3.63
C ARG A 23 -16.24 3.64 4.40
N GLY A 24 -16.90 3.49 5.55
CA GLY A 24 -17.24 4.62 6.42
C GLY A 24 -15.99 5.33 6.94
N TRP A 25 -15.01 4.56 7.45
CA TRP A 25 -13.74 5.11 7.92
C TRP A 25 -12.98 5.86 6.81
N PHE A 26 -12.93 5.32 5.60
CA PHE A 26 -12.30 5.98 4.46
C PHE A 26 -12.95 7.34 4.18
N ARG A 27 -14.28 7.39 4.07
CA ARG A 27 -15.03 8.62 3.79
C ARG A 27 -14.79 9.69 4.85
N ASP A 28 -14.82 9.30 6.11
CA ASP A 28 -14.84 10.25 7.23
C ASP A 28 -13.42 10.66 7.67
N TYR A 29 -12.42 9.78 7.48
CA TYR A 29 -11.08 9.99 8.05
C TYR A 29 -9.93 9.93 7.04
N VAL A 30 -10.09 9.32 5.87
CA VAL A 30 -9.00 9.22 4.89
C VAL A 30 -9.18 10.21 3.76
N LEU A 31 -10.37 10.23 3.17
CA LEU A 31 -10.67 11.05 2.00
C LEU A 31 -10.35 12.55 2.21
N PRO A 32 -10.66 13.16 3.38
CA PRO A 32 -10.31 14.58 3.64
C PRO A 32 -8.79 14.85 3.68
N HIS A 33 -7.97 13.82 3.82
CA HIS A 33 -6.51 13.93 3.91
C HIS A 33 -5.79 13.50 2.61
N VAL A 34 -6.53 13.15 1.56
CA VAL A 34 -5.94 12.90 0.24
C VAL A 34 -5.55 14.26 -0.37
N THR A 35 -4.25 14.52 -0.39
CA THR A 35 -3.70 15.82 -0.79
C THR A 35 -3.82 16.07 -2.30
N ASP A 36 -3.89 17.34 -2.69
CA ASP A 36 -3.85 17.74 -4.11
C ASP A 36 -2.54 17.32 -4.78
N SER A 37 -1.42 17.41 -4.07
CA SER A 37 -0.12 16.96 -4.57
C SER A 37 -0.10 15.46 -4.86
N GLY A 38 -0.73 14.64 -4.01
CA GLY A 38 -0.88 13.20 -4.23
C GLY A 38 -1.75 12.91 -5.45
N ARG A 39 -2.88 13.60 -5.60
CA ARG A 39 -3.76 13.49 -6.79
C ARG A 39 -3.02 13.92 -8.06
N GLU A 40 -2.22 14.96 -8.00
CA GLU A 40 -1.42 15.44 -9.12
C GLU A 40 -0.35 14.43 -9.53
N ALA A 41 0.34 13.81 -8.58
CA ALA A 41 1.30 12.75 -8.86
C ALA A 41 0.63 11.57 -9.58
N VAL A 42 -0.55 11.13 -9.11
CA VAL A 42 -1.33 10.08 -9.76
C VAL A 42 -1.73 10.45 -11.19
N ARG A 43 -2.21 11.69 -11.41
CA ARG A 43 -2.56 12.17 -12.76
C ARG A 43 -1.36 12.16 -13.69
N ARG A 44 -0.24 12.73 -13.26
CA ARG A 44 1.00 12.81 -14.05
C ARG A 44 1.46 11.43 -14.54
N HIS A 45 1.47 10.44 -13.66
CA HIS A 45 1.85 9.07 -14.04
C HIS A 45 0.81 8.41 -14.95
N ARG A 46 -0.47 8.64 -14.70
CA ARG A 46 -1.53 8.15 -15.59
C ARG A 46 -1.41 8.73 -17.01
N ASP A 47 -1.18 10.04 -17.11
CA ASP A 47 -1.06 10.72 -18.40
C ASP A 47 0.21 10.30 -19.16
N ALA A 48 1.25 9.86 -18.44
CA ALA A 48 2.45 9.24 -18.99
C ALA A 48 2.24 7.79 -19.45
N GLY A 49 1.09 7.18 -19.16
CA GLY A 49 0.80 5.79 -19.49
C GLY A 49 1.39 4.77 -18.51
N ASP A 50 1.82 5.21 -17.33
CA ASP A 50 2.38 4.34 -16.31
C ASP A 50 1.29 3.47 -15.65
N VAL A 51 1.66 2.25 -15.28
CA VAL A 51 0.83 1.38 -14.45
C VAL A 51 0.91 1.82 -13.00
N LEU A 52 -0.23 2.17 -12.43
CA LEU A 52 -0.34 2.67 -11.06
C LEU A 52 -0.66 1.54 -10.08
N VAL A 53 0.07 1.48 -8.97
CA VAL A 53 -0.10 0.44 -7.94
C VAL A 53 -0.08 1.07 -6.55
N ILE A 54 -1.06 0.77 -5.72
CA ILE A 54 -0.99 1.04 -4.26
C ILE A 54 -0.27 -0.12 -3.59
N VAL A 55 0.80 0.16 -2.83
CA VAL A 55 1.54 -0.85 -2.04
C VAL A 55 1.47 -0.48 -0.56
N THR A 56 0.71 -1.22 0.22
CA THR A 56 0.42 -0.88 1.62
C THR A 56 0.46 -2.07 2.57
N GLY A 57 0.87 -1.83 3.82
CA GLY A 57 0.74 -2.80 4.92
C GLY A 57 -0.69 -2.98 5.43
N ALA A 58 -1.61 -2.08 5.07
CA ALA A 58 -3.03 -2.18 5.41
C ALA A 58 -3.68 -3.38 4.71
N THR A 59 -4.90 -3.71 5.10
CA THR A 59 -5.71 -4.73 4.42
C THR A 59 -6.38 -4.15 3.18
N ARG A 60 -6.83 -5.01 2.26
CA ARG A 60 -7.55 -4.60 1.06
C ARG A 60 -8.78 -3.74 1.36
N TYR A 61 -9.47 -4.02 2.47
CA TYR A 61 -10.68 -3.29 2.88
C TYR A 61 -10.41 -1.81 3.15
N ALA A 62 -9.22 -1.49 3.68
CA ALA A 62 -8.79 -0.11 3.91
C ALA A 62 -8.16 0.54 2.65
N ALA A 63 -7.50 -0.24 1.80
CA ALA A 63 -6.76 0.27 0.64
C ALA A 63 -7.63 0.46 -0.62
N GLU A 64 -8.57 -0.46 -0.89
CA GLU A 64 -9.40 -0.42 -2.08
C GLU A 64 -10.30 0.83 -2.21
N PRO A 65 -10.88 1.39 -1.12
CA PRO A 65 -11.61 2.65 -1.24
C PRO A 65 -10.74 3.80 -1.78
N LEU A 66 -9.48 3.89 -1.37
CA LEU A 66 -8.53 4.86 -1.89
C LEU A 66 -8.16 4.56 -3.35
N ALA A 67 -7.96 3.30 -3.69
CA ALA A 67 -7.67 2.89 -5.06
C ALA A 67 -8.82 3.29 -6.01
N ARG A 68 -10.06 3.04 -5.62
CA ARG A 68 -11.26 3.47 -6.39
C ARG A 68 -11.36 4.98 -6.52
N GLU A 69 -11.13 5.73 -5.44
CA GLU A 69 -11.13 7.19 -5.44
C GLU A 69 -10.10 7.77 -6.41
N LEU A 70 -8.92 7.18 -6.45
CA LEU A 70 -7.81 7.63 -7.31
C LEU A 70 -7.81 6.98 -8.70
N GLY A 71 -8.74 6.06 -8.99
CA GLY A 71 -8.77 5.30 -10.24
C GLY A 71 -7.51 4.45 -10.45
N ILE A 72 -6.97 3.86 -9.38
CA ILE A 72 -5.82 2.95 -9.41
C ILE A 72 -6.35 1.52 -9.42
N GLU A 73 -5.96 0.73 -10.42
CA GLU A 73 -6.48 -0.63 -10.61
C GLU A 73 -5.83 -1.65 -9.68
N HIS A 74 -4.53 -1.51 -9.45
CA HIS A 74 -3.74 -2.51 -8.75
C HIS A 74 -3.49 -2.14 -7.29
N VAL A 75 -3.76 -3.08 -6.39
CA VAL A 75 -3.52 -2.94 -4.95
C VAL A 75 -2.72 -4.13 -4.43
N VAL A 76 -1.52 -3.85 -3.93
CA VAL A 76 -0.67 -4.79 -3.20
C VAL A 76 -0.79 -4.50 -1.71
N CYS A 77 -1.42 -5.40 -0.97
CA CYS A 77 -1.78 -5.18 0.43
C CYS A 77 -1.62 -6.44 1.28
N THR A 78 -1.86 -6.33 2.58
CA THR A 78 -1.99 -7.49 3.45
C THR A 78 -3.35 -8.13 3.23
N GLU A 79 -3.37 -9.43 2.93
CA GLU A 79 -4.59 -10.18 2.71
C GLU A 79 -4.98 -10.96 3.98
N LEU A 80 -6.21 -10.77 4.42
CA LEU A 80 -6.81 -11.62 5.46
C LEU A 80 -7.36 -12.89 4.81
N ASP A 81 -7.28 -13.98 5.55
CA ASP A 81 -7.83 -15.25 5.11
C ASP A 81 -9.33 -15.33 5.44
N VAL A 82 -10.14 -15.65 4.42
CA VAL A 82 -11.60 -15.74 4.47
C VAL A 82 -11.98 -17.14 4.04
N ASP A 83 -12.86 -17.79 4.79
CA ASP A 83 -13.37 -19.12 4.50
C ASP A 83 -14.47 -19.09 3.41
N SER A 84 -14.91 -20.27 3.00
CA SER A 84 -15.95 -20.45 1.97
C SER A 84 -17.32 -19.88 2.35
N SER A 85 -17.55 -19.54 3.62
CA SER A 85 -18.77 -18.89 4.10
C SER A 85 -18.69 -17.37 4.15
N GLY A 86 -17.56 -16.78 3.67
CA GLY A 86 -17.32 -15.33 3.69
C GLY A 86 -16.96 -14.79 5.08
N ARG A 87 -16.38 -15.64 5.95
CA ARG A 87 -15.99 -15.26 7.31
C ARG A 87 -14.48 -15.31 7.50
N PHE A 88 -13.94 -14.35 8.25
CA PHE A 88 -12.52 -14.34 8.57
C PHE A 88 -12.12 -15.55 9.41
N THR A 89 -11.05 -16.23 9.01
CA THR A 89 -10.45 -17.33 9.77
C THR A 89 -9.62 -16.86 10.96
N GLY A 90 -9.35 -15.55 11.06
CA GLY A 90 -8.43 -14.95 12.03
C GLY A 90 -6.96 -15.12 11.66
N LYS A 91 -6.67 -15.46 10.42
CA LYS A 91 -5.31 -15.60 9.85
C LYS A 91 -5.11 -14.59 8.71
N LEU A 92 -3.87 -14.48 8.25
CA LEU A 92 -3.54 -13.76 7.01
C LEU A 92 -2.93 -14.73 5.99
N LYS A 93 -3.01 -14.37 4.71
CA LYS A 93 -2.31 -15.06 3.64
C LYS A 93 -0.87 -14.54 3.57
N PRO A 94 0.15 -15.35 3.86
CA PRO A 94 1.54 -14.92 3.87
C PRO A 94 2.06 -14.62 2.46
N PRO A 95 3.11 -13.78 2.36
CA PRO A 95 3.69 -12.96 3.41
C PRO A 95 2.82 -11.73 3.71
N MET A 96 2.90 -11.20 4.95
CA MET A 96 2.34 -9.87 5.26
C MET A 96 2.99 -8.81 4.37
N CYS A 97 2.21 -7.83 3.89
CA CYS A 97 2.70 -6.74 3.03
C CYS A 97 3.47 -5.67 3.84
N TYR A 98 4.56 -6.08 4.47
CA TYR A 98 5.40 -5.25 5.34
C TYR A 98 6.88 -5.57 5.12
N GLY A 99 7.74 -4.55 5.12
CA GLY A 99 9.18 -4.73 4.91
C GLY A 99 9.48 -5.53 3.64
N LYS A 100 10.21 -6.64 3.76
CA LYS A 100 10.52 -7.53 2.63
C LYS A 100 9.29 -8.16 1.98
N GLY A 101 8.19 -8.33 2.72
CA GLY A 101 6.94 -8.85 2.17
C GLY A 101 6.33 -7.94 1.10
N LYS A 102 6.55 -6.63 1.17
CA LYS A 102 6.18 -5.71 0.08
C LYS A 102 6.87 -6.07 -1.22
N ILE A 103 8.18 -6.35 -1.19
CA ILE A 103 8.95 -6.75 -2.39
C ILE A 103 8.35 -8.01 -2.99
N THR A 104 8.18 -9.06 -2.18
CA THR A 104 7.65 -10.36 -2.64
C THR A 104 6.29 -10.20 -3.31
N ARG A 105 5.36 -9.45 -2.70
CA ARG A 105 4.02 -9.25 -3.26
C ARG A 105 4.02 -8.37 -4.49
N THR A 106 4.82 -7.31 -4.51
CA THR A 106 4.91 -6.40 -5.67
C THR A 106 5.59 -7.10 -6.86
N ALA A 107 6.65 -7.88 -6.61
CA ALA A 107 7.29 -8.67 -7.65
C ALA A 107 6.36 -9.73 -8.26
N ARG A 108 5.48 -10.33 -7.43
CA ARG A 108 4.46 -11.24 -7.93
C ARG A 108 3.47 -10.55 -8.87
N LEU A 109 2.92 -9.41 -8.46
CA LEU A 109 2.04 -8.61 -9.32
C LEU A 109 2.75 -8.19 -10.61
N ALA A 110 4.00 -7.76 -10.52
CA ALA A 110 4.81 -7.37 -11.67
C ALA A 110 4.96 -8.52 -12.66
N ALA A 111 5.25 -9.74 -12.18
CA ALA A 111 5.35 -10.93 -13.02
C ALA A 111 4.01 -11.33 -13.66
N GLU A 112 2.90 -11.21 -12.92
CA GLU A 112 1.55 -11.54 -13.41
C GLU A 112 1.10 -10.60 -14.54
N HIS A 113 1.52 -9.33 -14.50
CA HIS A 113 1.10 -8.29 -15.45
C HIS A 113 2.20 -7.84 -16.43
N GLY A 114 3.39 -8.41 -16.36
CA GLY A 114 4.48 -8.15 -17.30
C GLY A 114 5.19 -6.80 -17.13
N PHE A 115 5.09 -6.13 -15.98
CA PHE A 115 5.88 -4.92 -15.72
C PHE A 115 7.14 -5.20 -14.90
N GLN A 116 8.08 -4.25 -14.95
CA GLN A 116 9.40 -4.37 -14.32
C GLN A 116 9.47 -3.45 -13.11
N LEU A 117 9.66 -4.05 -11.93
CA LEU A 117 9.76 -3.29 -10.68
C LEU A 117 10.96 -2.35 -10.69
N GLU A 118 12.06 -2.76 -11.31
CA GLU A 118 13.32 -2.01 -11.42
C GLU A 118 13.16 -0.73 -12.27
N ARG A 119 12.14 -0.65 -13.12
CA ARG A 119 11.85 0.53 -13.96
C ARG A 119 10.69 1.36 -13.44
N SER A 120 10.51 1.38 -12.13
CA SER A 120 9.37 2.05 -11.50
C SER A 120 9.79 3.18 -10.57
N CYS A 121 8.84 4.09 -10.32
CA CYS A 121 8.91 5.07 -9.24
C CYS A 121 8.20 4.54 -8.00
N PHE A 122 8.71 4.84 -6.82
CA PHE A 122 8.07 4.46 -5.57
C PHE A 122 8.00 5.62 -4.59
N TYR A 123 6.79 6.07 -4.30
CA TYR A 123 6.47 7.14 -3.35
C TYR A 123 6.15 6.56 -1.97
N SER A 124 6.84 6.99 -0.93
CA SER A 124 6.54 6.56 0.44
C SER A 124 7.13 7.52 1.47
N ASP A 125 6.44 7.66 2.60
CA ASP A 125 6.83 8.42 3.80
C ASP A 125 7.50 7.54 4.88
N SER A 126 7.50 6.22 4.70
CA SER A 126 7.91 5.26 5.73
C SER A 126 9.34 4.78 5.59
N ILE A 127 10.10 4.81 6.69
CA ILE A 127 11.43 4.19 6.77
C ILE A 127 11.38 2.66 6.61
N THR A 128 10.25 2.02 6.96
CA THR A 128 10.06 0.57 6.83
C THR A 128 9.92 0.11 5.39
N ASP A 129 9.70 1.04 4.46
CA ASP A 129 9.63 0.79 3.02
C ASP A 129 10.99 0.84 2.34
N ARG A 130 12.07 1.04 3.11
CA ARG A 130 13.44 1.01 2.61
C ARG A 130 13.73 -0.22 1.74
N PRO A 131 13.35 -1.46 2.11
CA PRO A 131 13.63 -2.63 1.27
C PRO A 131 13.04 -2.52 -0.15
N LEU A 132 11.79 -2.06 -0.30
CA LEU A 132 11.17 -1.87 -1.62
C LEU A 132 11.79 -0.68 -2.35
N ARG A 133 12.05 0.41 -1.64
CA ARG A 133 12.66 1.64 -2.20
C ARG A 133 14.04 1.38 -2.82
N GLU A 134 14.80 0.43 -2.30
CA GLU A 134 16.11 0.03 -2.83
C GLU A 134 16.02 -0.91 -4.07
N HIS A 135 14.79 -1.28 -4.50
CA HIS A 135 14.54 -2.16 -5.65
C HIS A 135 13.90 -1.45 -6.84
N VAL A 136 13.67 -0.14 -6.74
CA VAL A 136 13.07 0.67 -7.81
C VAL A 136 14.10 1.64 -8.37
N ASP A 137 13.87 2.11 -9.59
CA ASP A 137 14.76 3.06 -10.26
C ASP A 137 14.65 4.46 -9.64
N GLU A 138 13.43 4.93 -9.40
CA GLU A 138 13.16 6.25 -8.82
C GLU A 138 12.51 6.17 -7.44
N PRO A 139 13.29 6.07 -6.36
CA PRO A 139 12.76 6.16 -5.00
C PRO A 139 12.46 7.61 -4.63
N ILE A 140 11.19 7.91 -4.37
CA ILE A 140 10.72 9.25 -4.00
C ILE A 140 10.20 9.21 -2.56
N VAL A 141 10.78 10.04 -1.73
CA VAL A 141 10.44 10.15 -0.31
C VAL A 141 9.47 11.30 -0.12
N VAL A 142 8.31 11.01 0.45
CA VAL A 142 7.25 12.00 0.67
C VAL A 142 7.17 12.36 2.15
N ASN A 143 7.11 13.65 2.47
CA ASN A 143 6.93 14.16 3.86
C ASN A 143 7.76 13.41 4.92
N PRO A 144 9.08 13.22 4.73
CA PRO A 144 9.89 12.39 5.62
C PRO A 144 10.00 12.96 7.02
N ASP A 145 10.01 12.07 8.01
CA ASP A 145 10.54 12.38 9.33
C ASP A 145 12.06 12.65 9.29
N ALA A 146 12.65 13.07 10.40
CA ALA A 146 14.08 13.42 10.47
C ALA A 146 14.99 12.23 10.13
N ARG A 147 14.60 11.00 10.49
CA ARG A 147 15.36 9.77 10.24
C ARG A 147 15.35 9.41 8.77
N LEU A 148 14.17 9.41 8.14
CA LEU A 148 14.00 9.10 6.72
C LEU A 148 14.64 10.19 5.85
N ARG A 149 14.54 11.46 6.25
CA ARG A 149 15.20 12.58 5.55
C ARG A 149 16.72 12.42 5.54
N ARG A 150 17.32 12.05 6.68
CA ARG A 150 18.76 11.79 6.75
C ARG A 150 19.17 10.66 5.80
N LEU A 151 18.41 9.57 5.79
CA LEU A 151 18.67 8.46 4.88
C LEU A 151 18.50 8.87 3.41
N ALA A 152 17.47 9.63 3.08
CA ALA A 152 17.24 10.13 1.72
C ALA A 152 18.43 10.96 1.24
N ASN A 153 18.93 11.89 2.06
CA ASN A 153 20.11 12.70 1.74
C ASN A 153 21.36 11.84 1.52
N GLN A 154 21.59 10.83 2.37
CA GLN A 154 22.75 9.92 2.25
C GLN A 154 22.69 9.07 0.96
N ARG A 155 21.50 8.77 0.46
CA ARG A 155 21.26 7.93 -0.70
C ARG A 155 21.01 8.71 -1.99
N GLY A 156 20.92 10.05 -1.91
CA GLY A 156 20.56 10.89 -3.04
C GLY A 156 19.10 10.70 -3.51
N TRP A 157 18.21 10.24 -2.64
CA TRP A 157 16.81 10.04 -2.99
C TRP A 157 16.08 11.38 -3.06
N ARG A 158 15.22 11.52 -4.07
CA ARG A 158 14.35 12.68 -4.23
C ARG A 158 13.40 12.80 -3.04
N VAL A 159 13.20 14.03 -2.55
CA VAL A 159 12.29 14.35 -1.44
C VAL A 159 11.22 15.30 -1.94
N GLU A 160 9.96 14.96 -1.71
CA GLU A 160 8.80 15.80 -2.01
C GLU A 160 8.03 16.14 -0.73
N ARG A 161 7.24 17.21 -0.80
CA ARG A 161 6.26 17.58 0.22
C ARG A 161 4.89 17.63 -0.42
N TRP A 162 3.95 16.92 0.19
CA TRP A 162 2.57 16.81 -0.26
C TRP A 162 1.62 17.41 0.78
#